data_4ed23f2f044dcedaf4b6bfbc0e4adddd
#
_entry.id   4ed23f2f044dcedaf4b6bfbc0e4adddd
#
_cell.length_a   1.000
_cell.length_b   1.000
_cell.length_c   1.000
_cell.angle_alpha   90.00
_cell.angle_beta   90.00
_cell.angle_gamma   90.00
#
_symmetry.space_group_name_H-M   'P 1'
#
loop_
_entity.id
_entity.type
_entity.pdbx_description
1 polymer ?
#
loop_
_entity_poly.entity_id
_entity_poly.type
_entity_poly.pdbx_seq_one_letter_code
_entity_poly.pdbx_strand_id
1 'polypeptide(L)'
;MMFTRIMVGTVVALALAFNAQAADERINIKFSHVVAVDTPKGKAAEYFKKLAEERTKGRVHVDVFPNSQLYKDGEEMEALQLGSVHMLAPSLAKFGPLGARAFEVFDLPYIFDDYAELHKVTDGPIGKKLFEKLQEKGITGLAYWDNGFKDMSANKALKMPADFKGLKMRIQSSKVLDGEMRALGAIPQVMSFSEVYQALQTGVVDGTENPPSNFYTQKMNEVQKFLTLSNHGYLGYAVIVNKKFWDGLPPDIRTALEGAMKDATKYANDIAKKENDDAIEAVRKSGKTQIVTLSADEKNAWKKALVVVHRENESRIGKDVIDAVYKVTDFKP
;
A
#
# COMPACT_ATOMS: atom_id res chain seq x y z
N MET A 1 94.38 14.13 26.15
CA MET A 1 93.94 13.09 25.19
C MET A 1 92.49 12.67 25.55
N MET A 2 91.54 13.23 24.84
CA MET A 2 90.16 13.02 25.14
C MET A 2 89.57 12.16 24.02
N PHE A 3 89.04 10.98 24.37
CA PHE A 3 88.33 10.11 23.43
C PHE A 3 86.85 10.43 23.45
N THR A 4 86.32 10.94 22.37
CA THR A 4 84.89 11.20 22.16
C THR A 4 84.25 9.92 21.62
N ARG A 5 83.29 9.34 22.37
CA ARG A 5 82.44 8.25 21.93
C ARG A 5 81.15 8.81 21.29
N ILE A 6 81.01 8.52 20.00
CA ILE A 6 79.77 8.81 19.27
C ILE A 6 78.80 7.68 19.52
N MET A 7 77.67 7.99 20.09
CA MET A 7 76.58 7.06 20.31
C MET A 7 75.54 7.24 19.14
N VAL A 8 75.50 6.20 18.29
CA VAL A 8 74.51 6.15 17.21
C VAL A 8 73.18 5.64 17.79
N GLY A 9 72.22 6.51 17.95
CA GLY A 9 70.86 6.15 18.37
C GLY A 9 70.01 5.69 17.19
N THR A 10 69.64 4.42 17.16
CA THR A 10 68.70 3.87 16.19
C THR A 10 67.29 4.24 16.61
N VAL A 11 66.65 5.16 15.86
CA VAL A 11 65.25 5.49 16.02
C VAL A 11 64.45 4.44 15.25
N VAL A 12 63.82 3.50 15.96
CA VAL A 12 62.81 2.60 15.42
C VAL A 12 61.48 3.35 15.37
N ALA A 13 61.10 3.83 14.19
CA ALA A 13 59.79 4.39 13.94
C ALA A 13 58.75 3.24 13.87
N LEU A 14 58.03 2.96 14.95
CA LEU A 14 56.83 2.14 14.92
C LEU A 14 55.74 2.89 14.16
N ALA A 15 55.55 2.57 12.87
CA ALA A 15 54.38 2.97 12.14
C ALA A 15 53.17 2.17 12.65
N LEU A 16 52.45 2.70 13.63
CA LEU A 16 51.10 2.24 14.00
C LEU A 16 50.19 2.61 12.83
N ALA A 17 49.93 1.65 11.95
CA ALA A 17 48.84 1.73 11.00
C ALA A 17 47.53 1.69 11.80
N PHE A 18 47.02 2.85 12.14
CA PHE A 18 45.62 2.99 12.51
C PHE A 18 44.80 2.63 11.29
N ASN A 19 44.37 1.36 11.20
CA ASN A 19 43.20 1.00 10.46
C ASN A 19 42.01 1.71 11.14
N ALA A 20 41.79 2.95 10.77
CA ALA A 20 40.53 3.61 11.02
C ALA A 20 39.50 2.87 10.14
N GLN A 21 38.99 1.78 10.69
CA GLN A 21 37.75 1.19 10.22
C GLN A 21 36.72 2.32 10.49
N ALA A 22 36.42 3.10 9.46
CA ALA A 22 35.27 3.99 9.50
C ALA A 22 34.13 3.10 9.95
N ALA A 23 33.65 3.30 11.17
CA ALA A 23 32.47 2.63 11.64
C ALA A 23 31.40 2.97 10.59
N ASP A 24 30.99 1.97 9.82
CA ASP A 24 29.98 2.12 8.77
C ASP A 24 28.76 2.70 9.48
N GLU A 25 28.48 3.98 9.23
CA GLU A 25 27.41 4.69 9.93
C GLU A 25 26.12 3.93 9.65
N ARG A 26 25.43 3.49 10.72
CA ARG A 26 24.22 2.69 10.63
C ARG A 26 23.16 3.44 9.82
N ILE A 27 22.68 2.85 8.75
CA ILE A 27 21.64 3.41 7.90
C ILE A 27 20.30 3.20 8.57
N ASN A 28 19.60 4.29 8.93
CA ASN A 28 18.27 4.24 9.52
C ASN A 28 17.21 4.49 8.45
N ILE A 29 16.28 3.54 8.30
CA ILE A 29 15.16 3.61 7.37
C ILE A 29 13.86 3.82 8.15
N LYS A 30 13.17 4.93 7.91
CA LYS A 30 11.81 5.13 8.40
C LYS A 30 10.84 4.57 7.38
N PHE A 31 10.06 3.57 7.76
CA PHE A 31 9.02 2.95 6.95
C PHE A 31 7.65 3.23 7.59
N SER A 32 6.84 4.09 6.98
CA SER A 32 5.53 4.49 7.51
C SER A 32 4.38 3.86 6.72
N HIS A 33 3.29 3.55 7.41
CA HIS A 33 2.04 3.13 6.79
C HIS A 33 0.82 3.44 7.66
N VAL A 34 -0.37 3.46 7.05
CA VAL A 34 -1.59 3.97 7.70
C VAL A 34 -2.48 2.90 8.34
N VAL A 35 -2.16 1.62 8.19
CA VAL A 35 -2.98 0.52 8.72
C VAL A 35 -2.40 -0.08 9.99
N ALA A 36 -3.18 -0.93 10.67
CA ALA A 36 -2.73 -1.64 11.86
C ALA A 36 -1.60 -2.64 11.56
N VAL A 37 -0.79 -2.95 12.57
CA VAL A 37 0.35 -3.86 12.47
C VAL A 37 -0.06 -5.30 12.15
N ASP A 38 -1.26 -5.71 12.53
CA ASP A 38 -1.83 -7.04 12.33
C ASP A 38 -2.52 -7.25 10.97
N THR A 39 -2.51 -6.23 10.10
CA THR A 39 -2.92 -6.38 8.69
C THR A 39 -1.85 -7.09 7.85
N PRO A 40 -2.19 -7.64 6.65
CA PRO A 40 -1.18 -8.19 5.74
C PRO A 40 -0.01 -7.25 5.49
N LYS A 41 -0.29 -5.97 5.21
CA LYS A 41 0.74 -4.93 5.02
C LYS A 41 1.57 -4.68 6.27
N GLY A 42 0.95 -4.58 7.44
CA GLY A 42 1.67 -4.36 8.70
C GLY A 42 2.63 -5.51 9.01
N LYS A 43 2.15 -6.76 8.88
CA LYS A 43 2.97 -7.97 9.05
C LYS A 43 4.12 -8.03 8.04
N ALA A 44 3.88 -7.64 6.78
CA ALA A 44 4.90 -7.63 5.75
C ALA A 44 5.97 -6.54 6.00
N ALA A 45 5.58 -5.38 6.51
CA ALA A 45 6.52 -4.32 6.88
C ALA A 45 7.46 -4.75 8.01
N GLU A 46 6.92 -5.42 9.03
CA GLU A 46 7.73 -5.99 10.12
C GLU A 46 8.63 -7.14 9.63
N TYR A 47 8.15 -7.96 8.71
CA TYR A 47 8.94 -9.01 8.11
C TYR A 47 10.08 -8.46 7.23
N PHE A 48 9.81 -7.41 6.45
CA PHE A 48 10.84 -6.67 5.72
C PHE A 48 11.91 -6.11 6.65
N LYS A 49 11.50 -5.45 7.75
CA LYS A 49 12.42 -4.95 8.79
C LYS A 49 13.36 -6.05 9.26
N LYS A 50 12.81 -7.19 9.69
CA LYS A 50 13.59 -8.34 10.15
C LYS A 50 14.63 -8.78 9.12
N LEU A 51 14.19 -9.02 7.88
CA LEU A 51 15.07 -9.49 6.80
C LEU A 51 16.13 -8.44 6.41
N ALA A 52 15.77 -7.16 6.38
CA ALA A 52 16.69 -6.07 6.09
C ALA A 52 17.82 -5.99 7.13
N GLU A 53 17.47 -6.02 8.41
CA GLU A 53 18.45 -5.99 9.50
C GLU A 53 19.35 -7.23 9.53
N GLU A 54 18.78 -8.41 9.34
CA GLU A 54 19.52 -9.68 9.28
C GLU A 54 20.51 -9.71 8.10
N ARG A 55 20.05 -9.39 6.88
CA ARG A 55 20.87 -9.50 5.65
C ARG A 55 21.95 -8.45 5.56
N THR A 56 21.77 -7.31 6.20
CA THR A 56 22.78 -6.26 6.27
C THR A 56 23.67 -6.39 7.50
N LYS A 57 23.49 -7.45 8.31
CA LYS A 57 24.24 -7.69 9.56
C LYS A 57 24.20 -6.50 10.51
N GLY A 58 23.03 -5.84 10.59
CA GLY A 58 22.80 -4.68 11.44
C GLY A 58 23.32 -3.35 10.91
N ARG A 59 23.88 -3.29 9.70
CA ARG A 59 24.26 -2.02 9.05
C ARG A 59 23.06 -1.17 8.67
N VAL A 60 21.90 -1.79 8.48
CA VAL A 60 20.60 -1.11 8.31
C VAL A 60 19.75 -1.34 9.54
N HIS A 61 19.02 -0.33 9.95
CA HIS A 61 17.92 -0.40 10.91
C HIS A 61 16.65 0.13 10.28
N VAL A 62 15.54 -0.57 10.47
CA VAL A 62 14.25 -0.16 9.93
C VAL A 62 13.29 0.14 11.08
N ASP A 63 12.86 1.39 11.18
CA ASP A 63 11.78 1.80 12.08
C ASP A 63 10.47 1.77 11.33
N VAL A 64 9.56 0.86 11.72
CA VAL A 64 8.21 0.76 11.15
C VAL A 64 7.25 1.60 11.98
N PHE A 65 6.49 2.48 11.31
CA PHE A 65 5.51 3.38 11.92
C PHE A 65 4.11 3.06 11.36
N PRO A 66 3.34 2.19 12.04
CA PRO A 66 1.98 1.82 11.63
C PRO A 66 0.94 2.87 12.04
N ASN A 67 -0.34 2.66 11.66
CA ASN A 67 -1.50 3.43 12.13
C ASN A 67 -1.37 4.96 11.95
N SER A 68 -0.75 5.41 10.87
CA SER A 68 -0.53 6.85 10.60
C SER A 68 0.27 7.58 11.70
N GLN A 69 1.16 6.89 12.42
CA GLN A 69 1.94 7.48 13.52
C GLN A 69 2.85 8.64 13.07
N LEU A 70 3.38 8.59 11.84
CA LEU A 70 4.18 9.68 11.30
C LEU A 70 3.36 10.60 10.39
N TYR A 71 2.63 10.02 9.43
CA TYR A 71 1.90 10.76 8.40
C TYR A 71 0.57 10.11 8.11
N LYS A 72 -0.46 10.93 7.89
CA LYS A 72 -1.76 10.52 7.38
C LYS A 72 -1.73 10.34 5.86
N ASP A 73 -2.79 9.76 5.30
CA ASP A 73 -2.95 9.48 3.87
C ASP A 73 -2.66 10.66 2.93
N GLY A 74 -3.02 11.87 3.33
CA GLY A 74 -2.85 13.06 2.49
C GLY A 74 -1.44 13.67 2.53
N GLU A 75 -0.62 13.28 3.51
CA GLU A 75 0.66 13.91 3.82
C GLU A 75 1.85 13.00 3.48
N GLU A 76 1.65 11.67 3.51
CA GLU A 76 2.73 10.70 3.42
C GLU A 76 3.54 10.78 2.12
N MET A 77 2.89 11.06 0.98
CA MET A 77 3.56 11.11 -0.32
C MET A 77 4.49 12.31 -0.45
N GLU A 78 4.08 13.47 0.03
CA GLU A 78 4.91 14.67 0.08
C GLU A 78 6.09 14.47 1.04
N ALA A 79 5.85 13.90 2.23
CA ALA A 79 6.89 13.58 3.19
C ALA A 79 7.95 12.62 2.61
N LEU A 80 7.55 11.65 1.79
CA LEU A 80 8.46 10.78 1.06
C LEU A 80 9.30 11.56 0.05
N GLN A 81 8.68 12.41 -0.78
CA GLN A 81 9.39 13.20 -1.78
C GLN A 81 10.41 14.16 -1.16
N LEU A 82 10.08 14.76 -0.01
CA LEU A 82 10.97 15.61 0.77
C LEU A 82 12.07 14.84 1.51
N GLY A 83 11.98 13.50 1.61
CA GLY A 83 12.93 12.65 2.33
C GLY A 83 12.75 12.65 3.85
N SER A 84 11.63 13.17 4.37
CA SER A 84 11.29 13.14 5.80
C SER A 84 10.95 11.72 6.28
N VAL A 85 10.48 10.87 5.39
CA VAL A 85 10.32 9.44 5.51
C VAL A 85 11.00 8.75 4.33
N HIS A 86 11.56 7.56 4.53
CA HIS A 86 12.34 6.88 3.50
C HIS A 86 11.50 5.94 2.65
N MET A 87 10.59 5.19 3.29
CA MET A 87 9.74 4.18 2.65
C MET A 87 8.29 4.32 3.06
N LEU A 88 7.40 4.03 2.13
CA LEU A 88 5.95 3.96 2.32
C LEU A 88 5.37 2.73 1.63
N ALA A 89 4.15 2.36 2.03
CA ALA A 89 3.31 1.41 1.29
C ALA A 89 1.90 1.99 1.12
N PRO A 90 1.73 3.09 0.34
CA PRO A 90 0.43 3.69 0.08
C PRO A 90 -0.44 2.79 -0.78
N SER A 91 -1.76 2.93 -0.66
CA SER A 91 -2.70 2.31 -1.57
C SER A 91 -2.55 2.88 -2.99
N LEU A 92 -2.81 2.04 -3.99
CA LEU A 92 -2.70 2.42 -5.41
C LEU A 92 -3.62 3.59 -5.78
N ALA A 93 -4.73 3.76 -5.07
CA ALA A 93 -5.67 4.88 -5.21
C ALA A 93 -5.05 6.27 -4.89
N LYS A 94 -3.91 6.33 -4.20
CA LYS A 94 -3.29 7.59 -3.77
C LYS A 94 -2.33 8.20 -4.79
N PHE A 95 -2.06 7.52 -5.89
CA PHE A 95 -1.13 7.98 -6.91
C PHE A 95 -1.73 8.99 -7.89
N GLY A 96 -3.07 9.02 -8.03
CA GLY A 96 -3.77 9.97 -8.87
C GLY A 96 -3.48 11.44 -8.50
N PRO A 97 -3.64 11.86 -7.24
CA PRO A 97 -3.27 13.21 -6.77
C PRO A 97 -1.81 13.57 -6.99
N LEU A 98 -0.88 12.61 -6.92
CA LEU A 98 0.53 12.79 -7.24
C LEU A 98 0.79 13.07 -8.73
N GLY A 99 -0.24 12.94 -9.58
CA GLY A 99 -0.15 13.05 -11.03
C GLY A 99 0.20 11.75 -11.75
N ALA A 100 0.35 10.63 -11.04
CA ALA A 100 0.55 9.30 -11.62
C ALA A 100 -0.81 8.60 -11.85
N ARG A 101 -1.67 9.24 -12.65
CA ARG A 101 -3.10 8.88 -12.82
C ARG A 101 -3.33 7.47 -13.38
N ALA A 102 -2.36 6.92 -14.11
CA ALA A 102 -2.45 5.57 -14.66
C ALA A 102 -2.59 4.48 -13.57
N PHE A 103 -2.13 4.75 -12.32
CA PHE A 103 -2.37 3.84 -11.20
C PHE A 103 -3.84 3.69 -10.82
N GLU A 104 -4.69 4.66 -11.17
CA GLU A 104 -6.13 4.56 -10.91
C GLU A 104 -6.82 3.44 -11.74
N VAL A 105 -6.11 2.79 -12.67
CA VAL A 105 -6.59 1.58 -13.36
C VAL A 105 -6.93 0.45 -12.38
N PHE A 106 -6.22 0.36 -11.26
CA PHE A 106 -6.48 -0.64 -10.23
C PHE A 106 -7.75 -0.37 -9.41
N ASP A 107 -8.28 0.85 -9.48
CA ASP A 107 -9.52 1.24 -8.81
C ASP A 107 -10.77 0.97 -9.66
N LEU A 108 -10.61 0.64 -10.96
CA LEU A 108 -11.76 0.37 -11.84
C LEU A 108 -12.58 -0.81 -11.31
N PRO A 109 -13.90 -0.64 -11.14
CA PRO A 109 -14.74 -1.65 -10.51
C PRO A 109 -14.78 -2.94 -11.32
N TYR A 110 -14.64 -4.10 -10.64
CA TYR A 110 -14.67 -5.43 -11.21
C TYR A 110 -13.64 -5.73 -12.32
N ILE A 111 -12.58 -4.93 -12.45
CA ILE A 111 -11.55 -5.12 -13.48
C ILE A 111 -10.71 -6.39 -13.27
N PHE A 112 -10.69 -6.92 -12.04
CA PHE A 112 -10.03 -8.18 -11.68
C PHE A 112 -11.05 -9.13 -11.06
N ASP A 113 -11.05 -10.38 -11.50
CA ASP A 113 -11.87 -11.42 -10.89
C ASP A 113 -11.14 -12.13 -9.73
N ASP A 114 -9.81 -12.20 -9.78
CA ASP A 114 -8.99 -12.85 -8.75
C ASP A 114 -7.56 -12.29 -8.66
N TYR A 115 -6.80 -12.79 -7.68
CA TYR A 115 -5.39 -12.40 -7.49
C TYR A 115 -4.48 -12.86 -8.64
N ALA A 116 -4.81 -13.96 -9.34
CA ALA A 116 -3.98 -14.45 -10.43
C ALA A 116 -4.02 -13.50 -11.63
N GLU A 117 -5.19 -12.94 -11.94
CA GLU A 117 -5.32 -11.89 -12.95
C GLU A 117 -4.60 -10.62 -12.56
N LEU A 118 -4.78 -10.19 -11.30
CA LEU A 118 -4.10 -9.04 -10.76
C LEU A 118 -2.58 -9.17 -10.88
N HIS A 119 -2.01 -10.31 -10.48
CA HIS A 119 -0.56 -10.53 -10.52
C HIS A 119 -0.01 -10.55 -11.95
N LYS A 120 -0.78 -10.96 -12.96
CA LYS A 120 -0.36 -10.79 -14.37
C LYS A 120 -0.14 -9.31 -14.73
N VAL A 121 -0.86 -8.39 -14.10
CA VAL A 121 -0.72 -6.94 -14.30
C VAL A 121 0.42 -6.38 -13.47
N THR A 122 0.46 -6.66 -12.15
CA THR A 122 1.45 -6.09 -11.23
C THR A 122 2.87 -6.60 -11.51
N ASP A 123 3.03 -7.90 -11.77
CA ASP A 123 4.34 -8.52 -12.03
C ASP A 123 4.75 -8.39 -13.51
N GLY A 124 3.80 -8.01 -14.35
CA GLY A 124 3.95 -7.89 -15.79
C GLY A 124 4.52 -6.54 -16.24
N PRO A 125 4.56 -6.34 -17.58
CA PRO A 125 5.06 -5.09 -18.18
C PRO A 125 4.27 -3.85 -17.75
N ILE A 126 2.97 -3.98 -17.48
CA ILE A 126 2.11 -2.87 -17.06
C ILE A 126 2.57 -2.33 -15.71
N GLY A 127 2.70 -3.19 -14.70
CA GLY A 127 3.15 -2.80 -13.37
C GLY A 127 4.55 -2.19 -13.38
N LYS A 128 5.47 -2.75 -14.16
CA LYS A 128 6.82 -2.19 -14.34
C LYS A 128 6.79 -0.78 -14.94
N LYS A 129 6.03 -0.57 -16.02
CA LYS A 129 5.87 0.73 -16.67
C LYS A 129 5.25 1.79 -15.73
N LEU A 130 4.33 1.36 -14.85
CA LEU A 130 3.77 2.26 -13.84
C LEU A 130 4.82 2.71 -12.84
N PHE A 131 5.69 1.83 -12.35
CA PHE A 131 6.79 2.18 -11.47
C PHE A 131 7.85 3.06 -12.15
N GLU A 132 8.16 2.82 -13.42
CA GLU A 132 9.08 3.67 -14.19
C GLU A 132 8.61 5.13 -14.19
N LYS A 133 7.31 5.39 -14.35
CA LYS A 133 6.74 6.75 -14.31
C LYS A 133 6.91 7.45 -12.96
N LEU A 134 7.09 6.72 -11.86
CA LEU A 134 7.33 7.32 -10.54
C LEU A 134 8.74 7.92 -10.40
N GLN A 135 9.69 7.48 -11.22
CA GLN A 135 11.07 7.98 -11.21
C GLN A 135 11.12 9.51 -11.43
N GLU A 136 10.28 10.03 -12.32
CA GLU A 136 10.15 11.45 -12.58
C GLU A 136 9.60 12.26 -11.40
N LYS A 137 8.96 11.56 -10.43
CA LYS A 137 8.44 12.14 -9.20
C LYS A 137 9.42 12.03 -8.03
N GLY A 138 10.65 11.56 -8.27
CA GLY A 138 11.63 11.32 -7.22
C GLY A 138 11.33 10.09 -6.35
N ILE A 139 10.57 9.14 -6.89
CA ILE A 139 10.12 7.94 -6.21
C ILE A 139 10.60 6.69 -6.96
N THR A 140 11.11 5.71 -6.24
CA THR A 140 11.41 4.37 -6.76
C THR A 140 10.36 3.38 -6.25
N GLY A 141 9.68 2.69 -7.17
CA GLY A 141 8.79 1.57 -6.84
C GLY A 141 9.59 0.30 -6.59
N LEU A 142 9.30 -0.40 -5.50
CA LEU A 142 10.01 -1.63 -5.11
C LEU A 142 9.17 -2.89 -5.30
N ALA A 143 7.89 -2.84 -4.94
CA ALA A 143 7.01 -4.00 -4.96
C ALA A 143 5.53 -3.61 -4.96
N TYR A 144 4.68 -4.53 -5.40
CA TYR A 144 3.24 -4.50 -5.18
C TYR A 144 2.87 -5.50 -4.08
N TRP A 145 2.12 -5.05 -3.09
CA TRP A 145 1.61 -5.89 -2.00
C TRP A 145 0.09 -5.95 -2.04
N ASP A 146 -0.45 -7.14 -1.92
CA ASP A 146 -1.88 -7.34 -1.83
C ASP A 146 -2.41 -6.89 -0.46
N ASN A 147 -3.63 -6.31 -0.48
CA ASN A 147 -4.50 -6.40 0.68
C ASN A 147 -5.66 -7.33 0.33
N GLY A 148 -6.56 -6.91 -0.55
CA GLY A 148 -7.67 -7.75 -0.92
C GLY A 148 -8.74 -7.07 -1.76
N PHE A 149 -9.76 -7.84 -2.09
CA PHE A 149 -10.97 -7.29 -2.72
C PHE A 149 -11.79 -6.53 -1.69
N LYS A 150 -12.35 -5.42 -2.14
CA LYS A 150 -13.10 -4.49 -1.30
C LYS A 150 -14.56 -4.90 -1.18
N ASP A 151 -15.08 -4.75 0.00
CA ASP A 151 -16.48 -4.92 0.36
C ASP A 151 -17.06 -3.61 0.87
N MET A 152 -18.37 -3.42 0.72
CA MET A 152 -19.08 -2.23 1.18
C MET A 152 -19.65 -2.44 2.57
N SER A 153 -19.48 -1.47 3.46
CA SER A 153 -20.15 -1.45 4.76
C SER A 153 -21.04 -0.22 4.92
N ALA A 154 -22.14 -0.40 5.63
CA ALA A 154 -23.07 0.68 5.99
C ALA A 154 -23.95 0.30 7.19
N ASN A 155 -24.77 1.24 7.67
CA ASN A 155 -25.78 0.97 8.71
C ASN A 155 -27.09 0.41 8.15
N LYS A 156 -27.14 0.10 6.86
CA LYS A 156 -28.20 -0.68 6.19
C LYS A 156 -27.59 -1.67 5.22
N ALA A 157 -28.33 -2.71 4.87
CA ALA A 157 -27.92 -3.67 3.86
C ALA A 157 -27.83 -2.99 2.48
N LEU A 158 -26.71 -3.23 1.76
CA LEU A 158 -26.48 -2.69 0.42
C LEU A 158 -26.52 -3.86 -0.57
N LYS A 159 -27.69 -4.13 -1.14
CA LYS A 159 -27.89 -5.24 -2.08
C LYS A 159 -27.99 -4.78 -3.53
N MET A 160 -28.65 -3.66 -3.76
CA MET A 160 -28.86 -3.10 -5.08
C MET A 160 -28.20 -1.72 -5.22
N PRO A 161 -27.82 -1.28 -6.43
CA PRO A 161 -27.30 0.08 -6.64
C PRO A 161 -28.20 1.17 -6.04
N ALA A 162 -29.53 1.02 -6.09
CA ALA A 162 -30.47 1.96 -5.51
C ALA A 162 -30.36 2.13 -3.99
N ASP A 163 -29.78 1.15 -3.29
CA ASP A 163 -29.59 1.22 -1.84
C ASP A 163 -28.54 2.27 -1.42
N PHE A 164 -27.69 2.70 -2.33
CA PHE A 164 -26.67 3.72 -2.07
C PHE A 164 -27.19 5.15 -2.15
N LYS A 165 -28.38 5.35 -2.71
CA LYS A 165 -28.91 6.69 -2.98
C LYS A 165 -28.86 7.59 -1.75
N GLY A 166 -28.11 8.69 -1.87
CA GLY A 166 -27.96 9.72 -0.83
C GLY A 166 -27.06 9.37 0.35
N LEU A 167 -26.48 8.14 0.40
CA LEU A 167 -25.52 7.78 1.45
C LEU A 167 -24.21 8.53 1.27
N LYS A 168 -23.67 9.04 2.35
CA LYS A 168 -22.30 9.58 2.41
C LYS A 168 -21.33 8.44 2.57
N MET A 169 -20.62 8.11 1.49
CA MET A 169 -19.65 6.99 1.50
C MET A 169 -18.22 7.52 1.57
N ARG A 170 -17.49 7.09 2.58
CA ARG A 170 -16.06 7.42 2.66
C ARG A 170 -15.30 6.69 1.57
N ILE A 171 -14.42 7.41 0.90
CA ILE A 171 -13.49 6.89 -0.11
C ILE A 171 -12.06 7.37 0.14
N GLN A 172 -11.10 6.73 -0.54
CA GLN A 172 -9.75 7.23 -0.68
C GLN A 172 -9.68 8.35 -1.74
N SER A 173 -8.53 8.99 -1.89
CA SER A 173 -8.34 10.14 -2.80
C SER A 173 -8.18 9.72 -4.27
N SER A 174 -9.13 8.97 -4.82
CA SER A 174 -9.19 8.55 -6.23
C SER A 174 -10.41 9.14 -6.92
N LYS A 175 -10.22 9.60 -8.16
CA LYS A 175 -11.34 10.06 -8.99
C LYS A 175 -12.19 8.92 -9.54
N VAL A 176 -11.61 7.74 -9.69
CA VAL A 176 -12.34 6.54 -10.06
C VAL A 176 -13.31 6.15 -8.94
N LEU A 177 -12.84 6.14 -7.69
CA LEU A 177 -13.70 5.86 -6.53
C LEU A 177 -14.79 6.93 -6.33
N ASP A 178 -14.49 8.21 -6.61
CA ASP A 178 -15.50 9.28 -6.63
C ASP A 178 -16.58 8.97 -7.68
N GLY A 179 -16.20 8.63 -8.89
CA GLY A 179 -17.10 8.25 -9.98
C GLY A 179 -17.92 7.00 -9.64
N GLU A 180 -17.32 6.00 -9.03
CA GLU A 180 -17.98 4.78 -8.57
C GLU A 180 -19.13 5.08 -7.59
N MET A 181 -18.87 5.85 -6.55
CA MET A 181 -19.89 6.21 -5.58
C MET A 181 -21.02 7.03 -6.22
N ARG A 182 -20.68 7.94 -7.13
CA ARG A 182 -21.70 8.74 -7.86
C ARG A 182 -22.55 7.88 -8.81
N ALA A 183 -21.95 6.91 -9.48
CA ALA A 183 -22.68 5.98 -10.34
C ALA A 183 -23.70 5.13 -9.56
N LEU A 184 -23.42 4.87 -8.27
CA LEU A 184 -24.36 4.24 -7.34
C LEU A 184 -25.38 5.22 -6.72
N GLY A 185 -25.26 6.53 -6.98
CA GLY A 185 -26.12 7.56 -6.39
C GLY A 185 -25.73 7.96 -4.97
N ALA A 186 -24.57 7.55 -4.49
CA ALA A 186 -24.00 7.95 -3.22
C ALA A 186 -23.26 9.30 -3.31
N ILE A 187 -22.94 9.86 -2.15
CA ILE A 187 -22.17 11.09 -1.99
C ILE A 187 -20.78 10.73 -1.47
N PRO A 188 -19.75 10.75 -2.34
CA PRO A 188 -18.38 10.40 -1.92
C PRO A 188 -17.80 11.44 -0.97
N GLN A 189 -17.10 10.96 0.07
CA GLN A 189 -16.40 11.77 1.05
C GLN A 189 -14.95 11.30 1.16
N VAL A 190 -14.01 12.09 0.64
CA VAL A 190 -12.58 11.79 0.77
C VAL A 190 -12.13 12.06 2.21
N MET A 191 -11.52 11.06 2.83
CA MET A 191 -11.09 11.14 4.23
C MET A 191 -9.91 10.22 4.52
N SER A 192 -8.96 10.68 5.37
CA SER A 192 -7.84 9.86 5.82
C SER A 192 -8.31 8.61 6.56
N PHE A 193 -7.59 7.49 6.39
CA PHE A 193 -7.99 6.20 6.95
C PHE A 193 -8.09 6.22 8.49
N SER A 194 -7.19 6.95 9.15
CA SER A 194 -7.20 7.12 10.61
C SER A 194 -8.44 7.84 11.16
N GLU A 195 -9.21 8.52 10.32
CA GLU A 195 -10.41 9.29 10.72
C GLU A 195 -11.70 8.50 10.49
N VAL A 196 -11.64 7.37 9.75
CA VAL A 196 -12.84 6.66 9.27
C VAL A 196 -13.68 6.09 10.41
N TYR A 197 -13.05 5.44 11.40
CA TYR A 197 -13.79 4.88 12.54
C TYR A 197 -14.64 5.95 13.24
N GLN A 198 -14.03 7.09 13.57
CA GLN A 198 -14.71 8.18 14.25
C GLN A 198 -15.84 8.80 13.37
N ALA A 199 -15.58 8.95 12.07
CA ALA A 199 -16.58 9.48 11.13
C ALA A 199 -17.78 8.54 10.96
N LEU A 200 -17.58 7.23 10.97
CA LEU A 200 -18.65 6.22 10.97
C LEU A 200 -19.42 6.24 12.29
N GLN A 201 -18.70 6.33 13.42
CA GLN A 201 -19.32 6.35 14.76
C GLN A 201 -20.22 7.56 14.96
N THR A 202 -19.80 8.72 14.47
CA THR A 202 -20.54 9.99 14.63
C THR A 202 -21.54 10.27 13.51
N GLY A 203 -21.59 9.43 12.47
CA GLY A 203 -22.50 9.60 11.34
C GLY A 203 -22.09 10.72 10.37
N VAL A 204 -20.84 11.16 10.40
CA VAL A 204 -20.28 12.08 9.38
C VAL A 204 -20.31 11.41 8.02
N VAL A 205 -20.03 10.10 7.97
CA VAL A 205 -20.25 9.22 6.83
C VAL A 205 -21.15 8.05 7.24
N ASP A 206 -21.92 7.52 6.28
CA ASP A 206 -22.86 6.42 6.49
C ASP A 206 -22.20 5.05 6.26
N GLY A 207 -21.14 5.02 5.48
CA GLY A 207 -20.45 3.80 5.10
C GLY A 207 -19.08 4.02 4.50
N THR A 208 -18.41 2.91 4.19
CA THR A 208 -17.06 2.89 3.58
C THR A 208 -16.87 1.60 2.80
N GLU A 209 -15.79 1.55 2.02
CA GLU A 209 -15.32 0.36 1.33
C GLU A 209 -13.94 -0.05 1.87
N ASN A 210 -13.75 -1.32 2.11
CA ASN A 210 -12.44 -1.88 2.54
C ASN A 210 -12.39 -3.38 2.30
N PRO A 211 -11.19 -3.97 2.15
CA PRO A 211 -11.02 -5.40 2.37
C PRO A 211 -11.33 -5.78 3.82
N PRO A 212 -11.82 -7.00 4.07
CA PRO A 212 -12.23 -7.48 5.40
C PRO A 212 -11.17 -7.32 6.49
N SER A 213 -9.89 -7.54 6.17
CA SER A 213 -8.79 -7.38 7.12
C SER A 213 -8.67 -5.95 7.65
N ASN A 214 -8.78 -4.94 6.78
CA ASN A 214 -8.81 -3.54 7.19
C ASN A 214 -10.08 -3.20 7.97
N PHE A 215 -11.22 -3.69 7.54
CA PHE A 215 -12.51 -3.46 8.21
C PHE A 215 -12.48 -3.95 9.65
N TYR A 216 -11.96 -5.16 9.87
CA TYR A 216 -11.91 -5.77 11.20
C TYR A 216 -10.84 -5.16 12.11
N THR A 217 -9.59 -5.03 11.62
CA THR A 217 -8.46 -4.54 12.43
C THR A 217 -8.61 -3.06 12.82
N GLN A 218 -9.35 -2.28 12.03
CA GLN A 218 -9.73 -0.90 12.36
C GLN A 218 -11.04 -0.81 13.14
N LYS A 219 -11.56 -1.94 13.61
CA LYS A 219 -12.77 -2.04 14.46
C LYS A 219 -14.04 -1.45 13.82
N MET A 220 -14.07 -1.31 12.49
CA MET A 220 -15.24 -0.74 11.79
C MET A 220 -16.49 -1.61 12.01
N ASN A 221 -16.31 -2.91 12.28
CA ASN A 221 -17.39 -3.81 12.67
C ASN A 221 -18.09 -3.43 13.99
N GLU A 222 -17.56 -2.52 14.77
CA GLU A 222 -18.21 -2.01 15.99
C GLU A 222 -19.20 -0.88 15.70
N VAL A 223 -19.04 -0.22 14.56
CA VAL A 223 -19.78 1.00 14.18
C VAL A 223 -20.54 0.87 12.85
N GLN A 224 -20.48 -0.31 12.21
CA GLN A 224 -21.17 -0.62 10.95
C GLN A 224 -22.03 -1.87 11.12
N LYS A 225 -23.34 -1.74 10.87
CA LYS A 225 -24.32 -2.83 11.08
C LYS A 225 -24.25 -3.91 10.00
N PHE A 226 -23.82 -3.57 8.79
CA PHE A 226 -23.81 -4.48 7.64
C PHE A 226 -22.46 -4.39 6.90
N LEU A 227 -22.00 -5.57 6.47
CA LEU A 227 -20.87 -5.73 5.54
C LEU A 227 -21.37 -6.55 4.34
N THR A 228 -21.44 -5.94 3.17
CA THR A 228 -21.85 -6.60 1.93
C THR A 228 -20.62 -7.11 1.20
N LEU A 229 -20.50 -8.43 1.05
CA LEU A 229 -19.43 -9.09 0.32
C LEU A 229 -19.65 -8.88 -1.19
N SER A 230 -19.22 -7.75 -1.66
CA SER A 230 -19.41 -7.29 -3.05
C SER A 230 -18.23 -7.61 -3.96
N ASN A 231 -17.01 -7.68 -3.40
CA ASN A 231 -15.76 -7.84 -4.15
C ASN A 231 -15.73 -6.93 -5.40
N HIS A 232 -16.21 -5.68 -5.24
CA HIS A 232 -16.45 -4.76 -6.35
C HIS A 232 -15.19 -4.08 -6.86
N GLY A 233 -14.12 -4.08 -6.07
CA GLY A 233 -12.85 -3.45 -6.43
C GLY A 233 -11.69 -4.10 -5.69
N TYR A 234 -10.49 -3.70 -6.04
CA TYR A 234 -9.27 -4.19 -5.42
C TYR A 234 -8.59 -3.09 -4.59
N LEU A 235 -7.99 -3.47 -3.48
CA LEU A 235 -7.09 -2.64 -2.71
C LEU A 235 -5.73 -3.32 -2.60
N GLY A 236 -4.73 -2.72 -3.19
CA GLY A 236 -3.34 -3.11 -3.07
C GLY A 236 -2.46 -1.91 -2.78
N TYR A 237 -1.20 -2.19 -2.54
CA TYR A 237 -0.21 -1.20 -2.16
C TYR A 237 0.98 -1.22 -3.12
N ALA A 238 1.56 -0.06 -3.36
CA ALA A 238 2.91 0.04 -3.90
C ALA A 238 3.88 0.32 -2.76
N VAL A 239 4.85 -0.56 -2.55
CA VAL A 239 5.99 -0.24 -1.68
C VAL A 239 6.92 0.66 -2.46
N ILE A 240 7.14 1.84 -1.94
CA ILE A 240 7.90 2.90 -2.60
C ILE A 240 8.96 3.47 -1.66
N VAL A 241 10.02 3.99 -2.26
CA VAL A 241 11.12 4.60 -1.52
C VAL A 241 11.50 5.94 -2.15
N ASN A 242 12.00 6.90 -1.34
CA ASN A 242 12.58 8.13 -1.84
C ASN A 242 13.76 7.78 -2.77
N LYS A 243 13.70 8.26 -4.02
CA LYS A 243 14.68 7.89 -5.05
C LYS A 243 16.10 8.33 -4.68
N LYS A 244 16.27 9.55 -4.18
CA LYS A 244 17.59 10.08 -3.80
C LYS A 244 18.22 9.25 -2.68
N PHE A 245 17.43 8.88 -1.67
CA PHE A 245 17.89 8.01 -0.59
C PHE A 245 18.29 6.64 -1.13
N TRP A 246 17.46 6.01 -1.97
CA TRP A 246 17.70 4.68 -2.53
C TRP A 246 18.94 4.61 -3.41
N ASP A 247 19.10 5.61 -4.30
CA ASP A 247 20.26 5.70 -5.19
C ASP A 247 21.58 5.98 -4.44
N GLY A 248 21.49 6.63 -3.27
CA GLY A 248 22.63 6.90 -2.40
C GLY A 248 23.09 5.73 -1.53
N LEU A 249 22.34 4.62 -1.51
CA LEU A 249 22.73 3.44 -0.73
C LEU A 249 23.95 2.74 -1.32
N PRO A 250 24.86 2.20 -0.48
CA PRO A 250 25.91 1.30 -0.95
C PRO A 250 25.32 0.14 -1.77
N PRO A 251 25.96 -0.28 -2.88
CA PRO A 251 25.40 -1.30 -3.78
C PRO A 251 25.08 -2.63 -3.09
N ASP A 252 25.90 -3.07 -2.15
CA ASP A 252 25.71 -4.30 -1.39
C ASP A 252 24.51 -4.21 -0.44
N ILE A 253 24.31 -3.05 0.20
CA ILE A 253 23.13 -2.75 1.04
C ILE A 253 21.88 -2.76 0.18
N ARG A 254 21.90 -2.05 -0.95
CA ARG A 254 20.75 -2.01 -1.86
C ARG A 254 20.36 -3.39 -2.34
N THR A 255 21.31 -4.21 -2.77
CA THR A 255 21.08 -5.61 -3.17
C THR A 255 20.47 -6.44 -2.03
N ALA A 256 20.96 -6.28 -0.80
CA ALA A 256 20.41 -6.97 0.37
C ALA A 256 18.94 -6.55 0.66
N LEU A 257 18.63 -5.25 0.54
CA LEU A 257 17.29 -4.71 0.73
C LEU A 257 16.33 -5.14 -0.40
N GLU A 258 16.79 -5.18 -1.65
CA GLU A 258 16.01 -5.71 -2.78
C GLU A 258 15.64 -7.18 -2.55
N GLY A 259 16.60 -8.00 -2.10
CA GLY A 259 16.33 -9.37 -1.73
C GLY A 259 15.35 -9.51 -0.55
N ALA A 260 15.51 -8.68 0.49
CA ALA A 260 14.58 -8.63 1.63
C ALA A 260 13.16 -8.23 1.19
N MET A 261 13.05 -7.23 0.31
CA MET A 261 11.77 -6.79 -0.25
C MET A 261 11.09 -7.87 -1.07
N LYS A 262 11.84 -8.60 -1.90
CA LYS A 262 11.31 -9.73 -2.68
C LYS A 262 10.65 -10.78 -1.78
N ASP A 263 11.30 -11.17 -0.68
CA ASP A 263 10.76 -12.19 0.22
C ASP A 263 9.62 -11.64 1.08
N ALA A 264 9.69 -10.37 1.50
CA ALA A 264 8.59 -9.70 2.18
C ALA A 264 7.35 -9.57 1.27
N THR A 265 7.55 -9.33 -0.03
CA THR A 265 6.47 -9.29 -1.03
C THR A 265 5.81 -10.65 -1.18
N LYS A 266 6.62 -11.70 -1.31
CA LYS A 266 6.06 -13.06 -1.36
C LYS A 266 5.23 -13.35 -0.12
N TYR A 267 5.76 -13.04 1.07
CA TYR A 267 5.04 -13.24 2.34
C TYR A 267 3.73 -12.44 2.38
N ALA A 268 3.75 -11.15 2.01
CA ALA A 268 2.58 -10.29 1.99
C ALA A 268 1.45 -10.89 1.13
N ASN A 269 1.79 -11.31 -0.10
CA ASN A 269 0.83 -11.81 -1.07
C ASN A 269 0.33 -13.23 -0.72
N ASP A 270 1.20 -14.07 -0.14
CA ASP A 270 0.82 -15.41 0.33
C ASP A 270 -0.23 -15.35 1.47
N ILE A 271 -0.14 -14.37 2.38
CA ILE A 271 -1.05 -14.29 3.54
C ILE A 271 -2.33 -13.49 3.27
N ALA A 272 -2.34 -12.61 2.26
CA ALA A 272 -3.41 -11.62 2.07
C ALA A 272 -4.81 -12.24 2.02
N LYS A 273 -5.00 -13.28 1.20
CA LYS A 273 -6.30 -13.95 1.08
C LYS A 273 -6.76 -14.55 2.41
N LYS A 274 -5.88 -15.30 3.07
CA LYS A 274 -6.20 -15.96 4.33
C LYS A 274 -6.57 -14.95 5.43
N GLU A 275 -5.84 -13.86 5.54
CA GLU A 275 -6.10 -12.80 6.53
C GLU A 275 -7.48 -12.14 6.30
N ASN A 276 -7.92 -11.99 5.04
CA ASN A 276 -9.25 -11.50 4.74
C ASN A 276 -10.35 -12.53 5.07
N ASP A 277 -10.12 -13.82 4.76
CA ASP A 277 -11.05 -14.88 5.10
C ASP A 277 -11.20 -15.01 6.63
N ASP A 278 -10.09 -14.97 7.38
CA ASP A 278 -10.09 -14.99 8.85
C ASP A 278 -10.81 -13.76 9.42
N ALA A 279 -10.65 -12.59 8.82
CA ALA A 279 -11.33 -11.35 9.24
C ALA A 279 -12.84 -11.44 9.04
N ILE A 280 -13.33 -12.02 7.93
CA ILE A 280 -14.76 -12.27 7.70
C ILE A 280 -15.31 -13.16 8.81
N GLU A 281 -14.61 -14.24 9.16
CA GLU A 281 -15.03 -15.13 10.24
C GLU A 281 -15.01 -14.43 11.62
N ALA A 282 -14.02 -13.58 11.87
CA ALA A 282 -13.97 -12.80 13.10
C ALA A 282 -15.13 -11.79 13.18
N VAL A 283 -15.46 -11.10 12.08
CA VAL A 283 -16.63 -10.23 11.99
C VAL A 283 -17.92 -11.01 12.28
N ARG A 284 -18.08 -12.19 11.65
CA ARG A 284 -19.24 -13.08 11.89
C ARG A 284 -19.37 -13.48 13.35
N LYS A 285 -18.27 -13.91 13.96
CA LYS A 285 -18.24 -14.33 15.37
C LYS A 285 -18.49 -13.18 16.35
N SER A 286 -18.15 -11.95 15.97
CA SER A 286 -18.38 -10.78 16.82
C SER A 286 -19.87 -10.49 17.06
N GLY A 287 -20.73 -10.92 16.13
CA GLY A 287 -22.18 -10.68 16.19
C GLY A 287 -22.59 -9.21 16.05
N LYS A 288 -21.64 -8.29 15.86
CA LYS A 288 -21.90 -6.85 15.79
C LYS A 288 -22.29 -6.37 14.39
N THR A 289 -21.86 -7.09 13.35
CA THR A 289 -22.08 -6.74 11.94
C THR A 289 -22.69 -7.92 11.22
N GLN A 290 -23.81 -7.71 10.56
CA GLN A 290 -24.43 -8.68 9.69
C GLN A 290 -23.71 -8.75 8.34
N ILE A 291 -23.29 -9.94 7.95
CA ILE A 291 -22.66 -10.17 6.64
C ILE A 291 -23.77 -10.42 5.61
N VAL A 292 -23.73 -9.68 4.51
CA VAL A 292 -24.65 -9.77 3.37
C VAL A 292 -23.88 -10.34 2.19
N THR A 293 -24.37 -11.45 1.62
CA THR A 293 -23.84 -12.02 0.39
C THR A 293 -24.78 -11.64 -0.75
N LEU A 294 -24.23 -11.11 -1.84
CA LEU A 294 -25.00 -10.77 -3.05
C LEU A 294 -25.36 -12.03 -3.82
N SER A 295 -26.61 -12.11 -4.28
CA SER A 295 -27.00 -13.07 -5.31
C SER A 295 -26.32 -12.74 -6.65
N ALA A 296 -26.37 -13.68 -7.60
CA ALA A 296 -25.87 -13.45 -8.95
C ALA A 296 -26.52 -12.24 -9.63
N ASP A 297 -27.84 -12.10 -9.47
CA ASP A 297 -28.60 -10.99 -10.07
C ASP A 297 -28.25 -9.64 -9.42
N GLU A 298 -28.10 -9.61 -8.08
CA GLU A 298 -27.65 -8.43 -7.35
C GLU A 298 -26.23 -8.02 -7.80
N LYS A 299 -25.30 -8.98 -7.89
CA LYS A 299 -23.93 -8.71 -8.38
C LYS A 299 -23.93 -8.21 -9.83
N ASN A 300 -24.74 -8.79 -10.70
CA ASN A 300 -24.87 -8.34 -12.08
C ASN A 300 -25.46 -6.91 -12.17
N ALA A 301 -26.40 -6.57 -11.30
CA ALA A 301 -26.94 -5.20 -11.23
C ALA A 301 -25.84 -4.19 -10.84
N TRP A 302 -24.94 -4.54 -9.92
CA TRP A 302 -23.77 -3.71 -9.57
C TRP A 302 -22.81 -3.57 -10.75
N LYS A 303 -22.40 -4.68 -11.38
CA LYS A 303 -21.52 -4.65 -12.56
C LYS A 303 -22.07 -3.74 -13.64
N LYS A 304 -23.36 -3.87 -13.95
CA LYS A 304 -24.05 -3.04 -14.95
C LYS A 304 -24.07 -1.55 -14.58
N ALA A 305 -24.30 -1.23 -13.30
CA ALA A 305 -24.31 0.16 -12.84
C ALA A 305 -22.92 0.80 -12.85
N LEU A 306 -21.86 0.00 -12.60
CA LEU A 306 -20.50 0.49 -12.40
C LEU A 306 -19.64 0.47 -13.67
N VAL A 307 -20.03 -0.27 -14.72
CA VAL A 307 -19.24 -0.33 -15.95
C VAL A 307 -19.01 1.04 -16.61
N VAL A 308 -19.92 1.98 -16.42
CA VAL A 308 -19.80 3.36 -16.93
C VAL A 308 -18.56 4.06 -16.41
N VAL A 309 -18.12 3.75 -15.19
CA VAL A 309 -16.92 4.33 -14.53
C VAL A 309 -15.65 4.08 -15.34
N HIS A 310 -15.55 2.93 -16.00
CA HIS A 310 -14.42 2.61 -16.85
C HIS A 310 -14.28 3.64 -17.98
N ARG A 311 -15.36 3.87 -18.74
CA ARG A 311 -15.38 4.80 -19.87
C ARG A 311 -15.15 6.24 -19.43
N GLU A 312 -15.76 6.66 -18.33
CA GLU A 312 -15.63 8.02 -17.81
C GLU A 312 -14.20 8.36 -17.37
N ASN A 313 -13.38 7.35 -17.07
CA ASN A 313 -12.01 7.53 -16.63
C ASN A 313 -10.95 7.20 -17.71
N GLU A 314 -11.35 6.84 -18.95
CA GLU A 314 -10.40 6.54 -20.03
C GLU A 314 -9.40 7.66 -20.30
N SER A 315 -9.86 8.91 -20.42
CA SER A 315 -8.98 10.05 -20.68
C SER A 315 -8.06 10.39 -19.52
N ARG A 316 -8.48 10.04 -18.29
CA ARG A 316 -7.72 10.32 -17.08
C ARG A 316 -6.62 9.27 -16.84
N ILE A 317 -6.95 8.02 -16.95
CA ILE A 317 -6.04 6.87 -16.72
C ILE A 317 -5.10 6.70 -17.93
N GLY A 318 -5.64 6.85 -19.12
CA GLY A 318 -5.05 6.52 -20.39
C GLY A 318 -5.71 5.26 -20.98
N LYS A 319 -6.35 5.42 -22.13
CA LYS A 319 -7.05 4.32 -22.80
C LYS A 319 -6.12 3.15 -23.08
N ASP A 320 -4.87 3.43 -23.47
CA ASP A 320 -3.84 2.43 -23.73
C ASP A 320 -3.55 1.54 -22.50
N VAL A 321 -3.56 2.13 -21.29
CA VAL A 321 -3.36 1.40 -20.04
C VAL A 321 -4.57 0.53 -19.73
N ILE A 322 -5.78 1.07 -19.86
CA ILE A 322 -7.03 0.33 -19.63
C ILE A 322 -7.14 -0.85 -20.60
N ASP A 323 -6.95 -0.62 -21.90
CA ASP A 323 -7.00 -1.66 -22.92
C ASP A 323 -5.95 -2.77 -22.69
N ALA A 324 -4.75 -2.37 -22.21
CA ALA A 324 -3.71 -3.34 -21.88
C ALA A 324 -4.13 -4.23 -20.68
N VAL A 325 -4.78 -3.67 -19.67
CA VAL A 325 -5.31 -4.44 -18.53
C VAL A 325 -6.46 -5.33 -18.99
N TYR A 326 -7.42 -4.82 -19.77
CA TYR A 326 -8.52 -5.63 -20.31
C TYR A 326 -8.03 -6.85 -21.08
N LYS A 327 -6.95 -6.68 -21.88
CA LYS A 327 -6.35 -7.78 -22.62
C LYS A 327 -5.76 -8.86 -21.71
N VAL A 328 -5.25 -8.47 -20.54
CA VAL A 328 -4.63 -9.39 -19.57
C VAL A 328 -5.68 -10.11 -18.72
N THR A 329 -6.79 -9.42 -18.39
CA THR A 329 -7.88 -9.92 -17.54
C THR A 329 -9.06 -10.49 -18.32
N ASP A 330 -9.03 -10.43 -19.67
CA ASP A 330 -10.18 -10.75 -20.55
C ASP A 330 -11.47 -9.98 -20.16
N PHE A 331 -11.31 -8.85 -19.47
CA PHE A 331 -12.45 -8.01 -19.06
C PHE A 331 -13.17 -7.43 -20.28
N LYS A 332 -14.49 -7.51 -20.25
CA LYS A 332 -15.38 -6.97 -21.31
C LYS A 332 -16.33 -5.97 -20.68
N PRO A 333 -16.14 -4.65 -20.96
CA PRO A 333 -16.99 -3.58 -20.41
C PRO A 333 -18.42 -3.59 -20.94
#